data_130491a3696c7c8765249cdf59e0194a
#
_entry.id   130491a3696c7c8765249cdf59e0194a
#
_cell.length_a   1.000
_cell.length_b   1.000
_cell.length_c   1.000
_cell.angle_alpha   90.00
_cell.angle_beta   90.00
_cell.angle_gamma   90.00
#
_symmetry.space_group_name_H-M   'P 1'
#
loop_
_entity.id
_entity.type
_entity.pdbx_description
1 polymer ?
#
loop_
_entity_poly.entity_id
_entity_poly.type
_entity_poly.pdbx_seq_one_letter_code
_entity_poly.pdbx_strand_id
1 'polypeptide(L)'
;MEDLDSLITRMQAASGDLGTLAVKRMEIFPWYRELSADQRAWVAVVAQAGIGAFMNWYSIWAKSPDTTVPKLTTDVFGAAPRELARVISLEQTVELVRTTIDAVESQLDTFLTGEDLAHARIATLQYSREVAFSAAEVYARAAEARGAWDARLEALILDALIRSDVDSEILSR
;
A
#
# COMPACT_ATOMS: atom_id res chain seq x y z
N MET A 1 29.47 6.76 17.90
CA MET A 1 28.26 7.29 17.28
C MET A 1 28.56 7.42 15.80
N GLU A 2 28.09 6.49 15.03
CA GLU A 2 28.24 6.52 13.56
C GLU A 2 27.41 7.70 13.04
N ASP A 3 27.89 8.39 12.00
CA ASP A 3 27.20 9.55 11.46
C ASP A 3 25.84 9.07 10.87
N LEU A 4 24.75 9.70 11.30
CA LEU A 4 23.38 9.38 10.86
C LEU A 4 23.25 9.36 9.32
N ASP A 5 23.97 10.25 8.63
CA ASP A 5 23.97 10.31 7.18
C ASP A 5 24.68 9.08 6.56
N SER A 6 25.73 8.53 7.20
CA SER A 6 26.36 7.28 6.80
C SER A 6 25.41 6.08 6.94
N LEU A 7 24.67 6.04 8.05
CA LEU A 7 23.65 5.04 8.33
C LEU A 7 22.54 5.05 7.26
N ILE A 8 21.97 6.22 6.99
CA ILE A 8 20.94 6.41 5.99
C ILE A 8 21.43 5.97 4.61
N THR A 9 22.65 6.32 4.25
CA THR A 9 23.26 5.94 2.96
C THR A 9 23.39 4.42 2.84
N ARG A 10 23.79 3.71 3.89
CA ARG A 10 23.87 2.24 3.88
C ARG A 10 22.50 1.59 3.76
N MET A 11 21.52 2.08 4.50
CA MET A 11 20.15 1.59 4.41
C MET A 11 19.57 1.82 3.01
N GLN A 12 19.81 2.98 2.40
CA GLN A 12 19.39 3.27 1.04
C GLN A 12 20.05 2.34 0.02
N ALA A 13 21.34 2.05 0.18
CA ALA A 13 22.06 1.11 -0.68
C ALA A 13 21.48 -0.32 -0.59
N ALA A 14 20.99 -0.72 0.58
CA ALA A 14 20.36 -2.03 0.80
C ALA A 14 18.91 -2.13 0.29
N SER A 15 18.28 -1.03 -0.11
CA SER A 15 16.86 -1.00 -0.47
C SER A 15 16.50 -1.95 -1.62
N GLY A 16 17.38 -2.13 -2.60
CA GLY A 16 17.20 -3.06 -3.71
C GLY A 16 17.18 -4.54 -3.26
N ASP A 17 18.08 -4.90 -2.37
CA ASP A 17 18.15 -6.26 -1.81
C ASP A 17 16.94 -6.55 -0.92
N LEU A 18 16.48 -5.56 -0.16
CA LEU A 18 15.27 -5.65 0.66
C LEU A 18 14.03 -5.86 -0.21
N GLY A 19 13.90 -5.14 -1.32
CA GLY A 19 12.82 -5.33 -2.28
C GLY A 19 12.84 -6.73 -2.89
N THR A 20 14.01 -7.23 -3.28
CA THR A 20 14.17 -8.59 -3.79
C THR A 20 13.81 -9.64 -2.75
N LEU A 21 14.22 -9.45 -1.50
CA LEU A 21 13.86 -10.34 -0.39
C LEU A 21 12.35 -10.34 -0.12
N ALA A 22 11.70 -9.18 -0.13
CA ALA A 22 10.27 -9.05 0.06
C ALA A 22 9.51 -9.83 -1.03
N VAL A 23 9.84 -9.61 -2.30
CA VAL A 23 9.23 -10.32 -3.43
C VAL A 23 9.43 -11.84 -3.32
N LYS A 24 10.63 -12.30 -2.97
CA LYS A 24 10.90 -13.72 -2.76
C LYS A 24 10.04 -14.32 -1.63
N ARG A 25 9.80 -13.58 -0.56
CA ARG A 25 8.92 -14.03 0.54
C ARG A 25 7.46 -14.09 0.12
N MET A 26 7.02 -13.23 -0.82
CA MET A 26 5.65 -13.25 -1.34
C MET A 26 5.33 -14.53 -2.13
N GLU A 27 6.32 -15.22 -2.65
CA GLU A 27 6.14 -16.49 -3.35
C GLU A 27 5.56 -17.62 -2.46
N ILE A 28 5.52 -17.45 -1.14
CA ILE A 28 4.85 -18.38 -0.23
C ILE A 28 3.33 -18.42 -0.45
N PHE A 29 2.75 -17.30 -0.91
CA PHE A 29 1.31 -17.21 -1.12
C PHE A 29 0.89 -17.87 -2.43
N PRO A 30 -0.05 -18.84 -2.40
CA PRO A 30 -0.53 -19.48 -3.63
C PRO A 30 -1.10 -18.48 -4.63
N TRP A 31 -1.93 -17.53 -4.17
CA TRP A 31 -2.55 -16.52 -5.01
C TRP A 31 -1.52 -15.60 -5.69
N TYR A 32 -0.38 -15.30 -5.04
CA TYR A 32 0.68 -14.50 -5.64
C TYR A 32 1.33 -15.21 -6.83
N ARG A 33 1.50 -16.52 -6.74
CA ARG A 33 2.06 -17.36 -7.83
C ARG A 33 1.11 -17.46 -9.03
N GLU A 34 -0.19 -17.30 -8.81
CA GLU A 34 -1.21 -17.29 -9.87
C GLU A 34 -1.28 -15.96 -10.63
N LEU A 35 -0.68 -14.90 -10.10
CA LEU A 35 -0.58 -13.62 -10.79
C LEU A 35 0.24 -13.74 -12.09
N SER A 36 -0.13 -12.98 -13.12
CA SER A 36 0.67 -12.86 -14.34
C SER A 36 2.06 -12.26 -14.06
N ALA A 37 2.99 -12.42 -14.98
CA ALA A 37 4.33 -11.83 -14.86
C ALA A 37 4.27 -10.30 -14.69
N ASP A 38 3.38 -9.62 -15.44
CA ASP A 38 3.21 -8.17 -15.36
C ASP A 38 2.64 -7.75 -14.00
N GLN A 39 1.66 -8.49 -13.47
CA GLN A 39 1.06 -8.21 -12.16
C GLN A 39 2.11 -8.38 -11.04
N ARG A 40 2.92 -9.44 -11.10
CA ARG A 40 4.03 -9.63 -10.14
C ARG A 40 5.09 -8.52 -10.26
N ALA A 41 5.39 -8.07 -11.48
CA ALA A 41 6.30 -6.95 -11.68
C ALA A 41 5.74 -5.66 -11.05
N TRP A 42 4.45 -5.39 -11.18
CA TRP A 42 3.81 -4.25 -10.52
C TRP A 42 3.86 -4.34 -8.99
N VAL A 43 3.61 -5.53 -8.43
CA VAL A 43 3.76 -5.75 -6.97
C VAL A 43 5.19 -5.47 -6.54
N ALA A 44 6.19 -5.92 -7.29
CA ALA A 44 7.61 -5.66 -7.00
C ALA A 44 7.92 -4.16 -7.01
N VAL A 45 7.40 -3.40 -7.98
CA VAL A 45 7.56 -1.94 -8.07
C VAL A 45 6.93 -1.25 -6.86
N VAL A 46 5.72 -1.66 -6.44
CA VAL A 46 5.03 -1.09 -5.28
C VAL A 46 5.78 -1.41 -3.99
N ALA A 47 6.25 -2.64 -3.81
CA ALA A 47 7.05 -3.04 -2.65
C ALA A 47 8.35 -2.22 -2.58
N GLN A 48 9.05 -2.06 -3.70
CA GLN A 48 10.27 -1.25 -3.79
C GLN A 48 10.00 0.23 -3.49
N ALA A 49 8.90 0.79 -4.00
CA ALA A 49 8.47 2.16 -3.71
C ALA A 49 8.16 2.34 -2.21
N GLY A 50 7.50 1.36 -1.58
CA GLY A 50 7.22 1.35 -0.15
C GLY A 50 8.48 1.34 0.71
N ILE A 51 9.48 0.52 0.34
CA ILE A 51 10.78 0.49 1.02
C ILE A 51 11.52 1.83 0.83
N GLY A 52 11.54 2.38 -0.37
CA GLY A 52 12.13 3.69 -0.65
C GLY A 52 11.46 4.83 0.14
N ALA A 53 10.14 4.80 0.24
CA ALA A 53 9.38 5.74 1.04
C ALA A 53 9.69 5.61 2.54
N PHE A 54 9.86 4.39 3.05
CA PHE A 54 10.33 4.15 4.43
C PHE A 54 11.72 4.77 4.67
N MET A 55 12.67 4.57 3.76
CA MET A 55 14.02 5.12 3.89
C MET A 55 14.02 6.65 3.94
N ASN A 56 13.22 7.27 3.06
CA ASN A 56 13.05 8.71 3.05
C ASN A 56 12.37 9.21 4.34
N TRP A 57 11.31 8.56 4.77
CA TRP A 57 10.60 8.88 6.02
C TRP A 57 11.54 8.74 7.22
N TYR A 58 12.29 7.64 7.30
CA TYR A 58 13.26 7.40 8.36
C TYR A 58 14.33 8.50 8.43
N SER A 59 14.83 8.96 7.28
CA SER A 59 15.84 10.01 7.22
C SER A 59 15.34 11.35 7.81
N ILE A 60 14.06 11.66 7.67
CA ILE A 60 13.42 12.85 8.21
C ILE A 60 13.15 12.65 9.72
N TRP A 61 12.57 11.52 10.07
CA TRP A 61 12.21 11.17 11.44
C TRP A 61 13.43 11.12 12.36
N ALA A 62 14.52 10.50 11.94
CA ALA A 62 15.74 10.36 12.71
C ALA A 62 16.43 11.71 13.01
N LYS A 63 16.22 12.72 12.14
CA LYS A 63 16.73 14.09 12.35
C LYS A 63 15.86 14.92 13.31
N SER A 64 14.60 14.57 13.47
CA SER A 64 13.63 15.33 14.28
C SER A 64 12.51 14.43 14.79
N PRO A 65 12.79 13.52 15.75
CA PRO A 65 11.82 12.52 16.20
C PRO A 65 10.59 13.12 16.89
N ASP A 66 10.68 14.34 17.41
CA ASP A 66 9.57 15.06 18.05
C ASP A 66 8.70 15.85 17.07
N THR A 67 9.07 15.92 15.81
CA THR A 67 8.29 16.61 14.80
C THR A 67 7.16 15.70 14.33
N THR A 68 5.92 16.23 14.23
CA THR A 68 4.80 15.52 13.63
C THR A 68 5.18 15.14 12.21
N VAL A 69 5.51 13.86 12.00
CA VAL A 69 5.89 13.35 10.69
C VAL A 69 4.73 13.56 9.73
N PRO A 70 4.96 14.09 8.53
CA PRO A 70 3.91 14.23 7.54
C PRO A 70 3.22 12.87 7.36
N LYS A 71 1.87 12.87 7.38
CA LYS A 71 1.10 11.68 7.04
C LYS A 71 1.68 11.12 5.75
N LEU A 72 1.95 9.82 5.74
CA LEU A 72 2.29 9.12 4.51
C LEU A 72 1.18 9.43 3.52
N THR A 73 1.49 10.35 2.63
CA THR A 73 0.58 10.68 1.57
C THR A 73 0.46 9.46 0.66
N THR A 74 -0.64 9.36 -0.02
CA THR A 74 -1.07 8.43 -1.07
C THR A 74 0.03 7.87 -1.99
N ASP A 75 1.26 8.34 -1.89
CA ASP A 75 2.34 8.09 -2.83
C ASP A 75 2.82 6.63 -2.85
N VAL A 76 2.78 5.92 -1.71
CA VAL A 76 3.15 4.50 -1.67
C VAL A 76 2.19 3.66 -2.50
N PHE A 77 0.89 3.95 -2.41
CA PHE A 77 -0.15 3.27 -3.18
C PHE A 77 -0.43 3.94 -4.53
N GLY A 78 -0.02 5.20 -4.70
CA GLY A 78 -0.11 5.93 -5.97
C GLY A 78 0.79 5.37 -7.07
N ALA A 79 1.85 4.66 -6.70
CA ALA A 79 2.69 3.92 -7.64
C ALA A 79 2.00 2.67 -8.23
N ALA A 80 0.90 2.20 -7.61
CA ALA A 80 0.15 1.05 -8.10
C ALA A 80 -0.76 1.46 -9.26
N PRO A 81 -0.72 0.77 -10.41
CA PRO A 81 -1.71 0.93 -11.45
C PRO A 81 -3.12 0.65 -10.89
N ARG A 82 -4.11 1.42 -11.34
CA ARG A 82 -5.51 1.22 -10.92
C ARG A 82 -6.03 -0.19 -11.22
N GLU A 83 -5.47 -0.83 -12.24
CA GLU A 83 -5.74 -2.21 -12.63
C GLU A 83 -5.33 -3.20 -11.53
N LEU A 84 -4.22 -2.95 -10.84
CA LEU A 84 -3.75 -3.81 -9.75
C LEU A 84 -4.74 -3.83 -8.58
N ALA A 85 -5.32 -2.68 -8.22
CA ALA A 85 -6.35 -2.58 -7.17
C ALA A 85 -7.67 -3.32 -7.51
N ARG A 86 -7.87 -3.74 -8.77
CA ARG A 86 -9.00 -4.59 -9.18
C ARG A 86 -8.70 -6.07 -9.07
N VAL A 87 -7.42 -6.44 -9.13
CA VAL A 87 -6.94 -7.83 -9.14
C VAL A 87 -6.56 -8.30 -7.75
N ILE A 88 -5.99 -7.41 -6.92
CA ILE A 88 -5.52 -7.72 -5.57
C ILE A 88 -6.55 -7.20 -4.56
N SER A 89 -7.04 -8.10 -3.71
CA SER A 89 -7.98 -7.75 -2.63
C SER A 89 -7.29 -6.94 -1.52
N LEU A 90 -8.09 -6.34 -0.63
CA LEU A 90 -7.56 -5.69 0.58
C LEU A 90 -6.77 -6.67 1.45
N GLU A 91 -7.29 -7.89 1.65
CA GLU A 91 -6.62 -8.94 2.42
C GLU A 91 -5.24 -9.26 1.83
N GLN A 92 -5.18 -9.51 0.52
CA GLN A 92 -3.92 -9.75 -0.20
C GLN A 92 -2.97 -8.56 -0.11
N THR A 93 -3.47 -7.33 -0.19
CA THR A 93 -2.66 -6.12 -0.01
C THR A 93 -2.07 -6.05 1.39
N VAL A 94 -2.83 -6.38 2.42
CA VAL A 94 -2.34 -6.45 3.81
C VAL A 94 -1.24 -7.51 3.95
N GLU A 95 -1.40 -8.69 3.34
CA GLU A 95 -0.37 -9.74 3.33
C GLU A 95 0.92 -9.27 2.65
N LEU A 96 0.84 -8.56 1.51
CA LEU A 96 1.99 -8.00 0.81
C LEU A 96 2.72 -6.94 1.66
N VAL A 97 1.96 -6.03 2.28
CA VAL A 97 2.51 -4.98 3.15
C VAL A 97 3.23 -5.60 4.34
N ARG A 98 2.60 -6.56 5.04
CA ARG A 98 3.21 -7.27 6.18
C ARG A 98 4.49 -7.98 5.76
N THR A 99 4.46 -8.73 4.66
CA THR A 99 5.63 -9.45 4.15
C THR A 99 6.77 -8.50 3.81
N THR A 100 6.46 -7.31 3.28
CA THR A 100 7.47 -6.28 2.98
C THR A 100 8.07 -5.72 4.28
N ILE A 101 7.26 -5.43 5.28
CA ILE A 101 7.71 -4.95 6.60
C ILE A 101 8.58 -6.02 7.27
N ASP A 102 8.13 -7.27 7.31
CA ASP A 102 8.86 -8.40 7.89
C ASP A 102 10.21 -8.63 7.18
N ALA A 103 10.27 -8.37 5.87
CA ALA A 103 11.52 -8.44 5.12
C ALA A 103 12.51 -7.36 5.58
N VAL A 104 12.05 -6.12 5.75
CA VAL A 104 12.86 -5.01 6.27
C VAL A 104 13.31 -5.31 7.69
N GLU A 105 12.38 -5.64 8.61
CA GLU A 105 12.67 -5.89 10.02
C GLU A 105 13.70 -6.99 10.22
N SER A 106 13.61 -8.08 9.44
CA SER A 106 14.53 -9.21 9.53
C SER A 106 15.97 -8.90 9.09
N GLN A 107 16.20 -7.76 8.48
CA GLN A 107 17.53 -7.35 8.01
C GLN A 107 18.11 -6.19 8.81
N LEU A 108 17.32 -5.55 9.69
CA LEU A 108 17.79 -4.38 10.44
C LEU A 108 19.05 -4.67 11.27
N ASP A 109 19.14 -5.84 11.88
CA ASP A 109 20.29 -6.27 12.70
C ASP A 109 21.54 -6.58 11.86
N THR A 110 21.43 -6.75 10.56
CA THR A 110 22.58 -6.87 9.66
C THR A 110 23.26 -5.54 9.36
N PHE A 111 22.49 -4.45 9.48
CA PHE A 111 22.94 -3.10 9.15
C PHE A 111 23.20 -2.23 10.40
N LEU A 112 22.54 -2.53 11.51
CA LEU A 112 22.45 -1.70 12.69
C LEU A 112 22.74 -2.48 13.96
N THR A 113 23.30 -1.79 14.97
CA THR A 113 23.54 -2.36 16.29
C THR A 113 23.19 -1.35 17.38
N GLY A 114 23.01 -1.81 18.62
CA GLY A 114 22.83 -0.96 19.80
C GLY A 114 21.60 -0.03 19.71
N GLU A 115 21.77 1.23 20.00
CA GLU A 115 20.71 2.24 20.01
C GLU A 115 20.13 2.49 18.61
N ASP A 116 20.95 2.48 17.56
CA ASP A 116 20.50 2.70 16.19
C ASP A 116 19.53 1.61 15.74
N LEU A 117 19.79 0.36 16.12
CA LEU A 117 18.87 -0.76 15.87
C LEU A 117 17.54 -0.59 16.61
N ALA A 118 17.59 -0.15 17.88
CA ALA A 118 16.38 0.09 18.67
C ALA A 118 15.54 1.22 18.06
N HIS A 119 16.17 2.31 17.66
CA HIS A 119 15.51 3.43 16.98
C HIS A 119 14.90 3.01 15.63
N ALA A 120 15.63 2.24 14.82
CA ALA A 120 15.13 1.76 13.55
C ALA A 120 13.90 0.83 13.70
N ARG A 121 13.88 -0.01 14.73
CA ARG A 121 12.71 -0.85 15.05
C ARG A 121 11.49 -0.03 15.44
N ILE A 122 11.68 1.00 16.28
CA ILE A 122 10.59 1.92 16.64
C ILE A 122 10.07 2.65 15.39
N ALA A 123 10.99 3.14 14.56
CA ALA A 123 10.65 3.81 13.32
C ALA A 123 9.85 2.88 12.36
N THR A 124 10.30 1.64 12.19
CA THR A 124 9.60 0.65 11.36
C THR A 124 8.18 0.38 11.88
N LEU A 125 8.01 0.26 13.20
CA LEU A 125 6.69 0.08 13.81
C LEU A 125 5.77 1.28 13.58
N GLN A 126 6.28 2.50 13.72
CA GLN A 126 5.52 3.72 13.48
C GLN A 126 5.14 3.85 11.99
N TYR A 127 6.08 3.61 11.11
CA TYR A 127 5.85 3.63 9.67
C TYR A 127 4.82 2.60 9.24
N SER A 128 4.91 1.36 9.73
CA SER A 128 3.98 0.28 9.42
C SER A 128 2.54 0.62 9.82
N ARG A 129 2.37 1.30 10.95
CA ARG A 129 1.07 1.81 11.40
C ARG A 129 0.50 2.84 10.43
N GLU A 130 1.31 3.80 9.99
CA GLU A 130 0.88 4.82 9.02
C GLU A 130 0.52 4.19 7.65
N VAL A 131 1.30 3.21 7.19
CA VAL A 131 1.00 2.45 5.95
C VAL A 131 -0.33 1.70 6.09
N ALA A 132 -0.57 1.05 7.23
CA ALA A 132 -1.82 0.32 7.46
C ALA A 132 -3.04 1.25 7.43
N PHE A 133 -2.98 2.42 8.06
CA PHE A 133 -4.06 3.40 8.02
C PHE A 133 -4.25 3.98 6.62
N SER A 134 -3.17 4.28 5.91
CA SER A 134 -3.25 4.76 4.52
C SER A 134 -3.88 3.72 3.58
N ALA A 135 -3.52 2.45 3.74
CA ALA A 135 -4.15 1.37 2.99
C ALA A 135 -5.66 1.29 3.28
N ALA A 136 -6.04 1.29 4.56
CA ALA A 136 -7.44 1.26 4.95
C ALA A 136 -8.24 2.45 4.36
N GLU A 137 -7.66 3.66 4.36
CA GLU A 137 -8.30 4.85 3.79
C GLU A 137 -8.50 4.72 2.27
N VAL A 138 -7.51 4.23 1.53
CA VAL A 138 -7.62 3.99 0.08
C VAL A 138 -8.75 3.01 -0.24
N TYR A 139 -8.82 1.90 0.49
CA TYR A 139 -9.86 0.89 0.26
C TYR A 139 -11.24 1.35 0.72
N ALA A 140 -11.34 2.12 1.81
CA ALA A 140 -12.60 2.72 2.25
C ALA A 140 -13.17 3.67 1.19
N ARG A 141 -12.35 4.58 0.67
CA ARG A 141 -12.75 5.49 -0.42
C ARG A 141 -13.17 4.74 -1.69
N ALA A 142 -12.45 3.67 -2.03
CA ALA A 142 -12.80 2.85 -3.19
C ALA A 142 -14.13 2.09 -3.00
N ALA A 143 -14.45 1.67 -1.77
CA ALA A 143 -15.72 1.04 -1.42
C ALA A 143 -16.87 2.04 -1.45
N GLU A 144 -16.69 3.23 -0.88
CA GLU A 144 -17.67 4.33 -0.90
C GLU A 144 -17.99 4.75 -2.34
N ALA A 145 -16.98 4.90 -3.19
CA ALA A 145 -17.17 5.24 -4.60
C ALA A 145 -17.98 4.18 -5.36
N ARG A 146 -17.78 2.89 -5.06
CA ARG A 146 -18.57 1.78 -5.64
C ARG A 146 -20.01 1.82 -5.15
N GLY A 147 -20.23 1.96 -3.84
CA GLY A 147 -21.56 2.02 -3.27
C GLY A 147 -22.39 3.20 -3.81
N ALA A 148 -21.79 4.37 -3.97
CA ALA A 148 -22.43 5.54 -4.58
C ALA A 148 -22.77 5.32 -6.06
N TRP A 149 -21.93 4.60 -6.80
CA TRP A 149 -22.20 4.23 -8.20
C TRP A 149 -23.32 3.24 -8.33
N ASP A 150 -23.36 2.20 -7.49
CA ASP A 150 -24.42 1.19 -7.49
C ASP A 150 -25.77 1.81 -7.15
N ALA A 151 -25.85 2.67 -6.14
CA ALA A 151 -27.07 3.39 -5.78
C ALA A 151 -27.58 4.32 -6.90
N ARG A 152 -26.66 4.94 -7.63
CA ARG A 152 -27.00 5.80 -8.77
C ARG A 152 -27.52 4.99 -9.96
N LEU A 153 -26.93 3.82 -10.22
CA LEU A 153 -27.39 2.92 -11.26
C LEU A 153 -28.78 2.36 -10.95
N GLU A 154 -29.02 1.96 -9.70
CA GLU A 154 -30.31 1.48 -9.22
C GLU A 154 -31.40 2.54 -9.37
N ALA A 155 -31.12 3.81 -9.00
CA ALA A 155 -32.03 4.93 -9.19
C ALA A 155 -32.36 5.18 -10.68
N LEU A 156 -31.37 5.08 -11.58
CA LEU A 156 -31.57 5.24 -13.01
C LEU A 156 -32.42 4.09 -13.60
N ILE A 157 -32.23 2.87 -13.15
CA ILE A 157 -33.04 1.71 -13.58
C ILE A 157 -34.48 1.87 -13.13
N LEU A 158 -34.70 2.28 -11.86
CA LEU A 158 -36.04 2.53 -11.35
C LEU A 158 -36.76 3.65 -12.12
N ASP A 159 -36.06 4.77 -12.40
CA ASP A 159 -36.62 5.86 -13.18
C ASP A 159 -36.99 5.41 -14.62
N ALA A 160 -36.15 4.60 -15.25
CA ALA A 160 -36.42 4.05 -16.56
C ALA A 160 -37.63 3.10 -16.59
N LEU A 161 -37.77 2.25 -15.55
CA LEU A 161 -38.93 1.35 -15.41
C LEU A 161 -40.22 2.12 -15.21
N ILE A 162 -40.22 3.13 -14.35
CA ILE A 162 -41.41 3.97 -14.10
C ILE A 162 -41.84 4.71 -15.37
N ARG A 163 -40.90 5.22 -16.16
CA ARG A 163 -41.20 5.89 -17.43
C ARG A 163 -41.76 4.91 -18.49
N SER A 164 -41.23 3.70 -18.57
CA SER A 164 -41.68 2.69 -19.52
C SER A 164 -43.14 2.25 -19.22
N ASP A 165 -43.52 2.17 -17.95
CA ASP A 165 -44.89 1.84 -17.54
C ASP A 165 -45.86 2.99 -17.88
N VAL A 166 -45.46 4.23 -17.71
CA VAL A 166 -46.29 5.40 -18.06
C VAL A 166 -46.51 5.49 -19.56
N ASP A 167 -45.49 5.23 -20.39
CA ASP A 167 -45.60 5.25 -21.84
C ASP A 167 -46.50 4.11 -22.37
N SER A 168 -46.45 2.94 -21.73
CA SER A 168 -47.33 1.82 -22.10
C SER A 168 -48.79 2.08 -21.77
N GLU A 169 -49.10 2.81 -20.71
CA GLU A 169 -50.45 3.17 -20.30
C GLU A 169 -51.05 4.28 -21.19
N ILE A 170 -50.20 5.18 -21.73
CA ILE A 170 -50.63 6.20 -22.71
C ILE A 170 -50.93 5.60 -24.10
N LEU A 171 -50.20 4.58 -24.50
CA LEU A 171 -50.37 3.90 -25.81
C LEU A 171 -51.56 2.90 -25.81
N SER A 172 -52.12 2.58 -24.63
CA SER A 172 -53.25 1.65 -24.50
C SER A 172 -54.65 2.35 -24.42
N ARG A 173 -54.67 3.67 -24.55
CA ARG A 173 -55.91 4.50 -24.65
C ARG A 173 -56.14 4.99 -26.09
#